data_45568bca4c3f3f36db20286de05ed846
#
_entry.id   45568bca4c3f3f36db20286de05ed846
#
_cell.length_a   1.000
_cell.length_b   1.000
_cell.length_c   1.000
_cell.angle_alpha   90.00
_cell.angle_beta   90.00
_cell.angle_gamma   90.00
#
_symmetry.space_group_name_H-M   'P 1'
#
loop_
_entity.id
_entity.type
_entity.pdbx_description
1 polymer ?
#
loop_
_entity_poly.entity_id
_entity_poly.type
_entity_poly.pdbx_seq_one_letter_code
_entity_poly.pdbx_strand_id
1 'polypeptide(L)' 'MKAIVTVIGRDQVGITAAVCSLLAQHQINILDISQTVLQEFFTMVMLVDLTASTSSI' A
#
# COMPACT_ATOMS: atom_id res chain seq x y z
N MET A 1 3.76 -7.30 13.82
CA MET A 1 2.51 -6.52 13.92
C MET A 1 1.95 -6.30 12.51
N LYS A 2 0.68 -6.48 12.35
CA LYS A 2 0.01 -6.31 11.05
C LYS A 2 -0.81 -5.03 11.03
N ALA A 3 -0.94 -4.44 9.85
CA ALA A 3 -1.73 -3.23 9.66
C ALA A 3 -2.44 -3.27 8.31
N ILE A 4 -3.48 -2.45 8.19
CA ILE A 4 -4.21 -2.26 6.94
C ILE A 4 -3.84 -0.88 6.40
N VAL A 5 -3.43 -0.84 5.14
CA VAL A 5 -3.15 0.40 4.42
C VAL A 5 -4.18 0.54 3.31
N THR A 6 -4.88 1.68 3.29
CA THR A 6 -5.88 1.96 2.27
C THR A 6 -5.46 3.19 1.49
N VAL A 7 -5.50 3.08 0.16
CA VAL A 7 -5.13 4.16 -0.76
C VAL A 7 -6.28 4.39 -1.73
N ILE A 8 -6.65 5.65 -1.93
CA ILE A 8 -7.70 6.04 -2.86
C ILE A 8 -7.14 7.18 -3.73
N GLY A 9 -7.31 7.06 -5.05
CA GLY A 9 -6.83 8.09 -5.96
C GLY A 9 -7.33 7.87 -7.38
N ARG A 10 -6.83 8.71 -8.30
CA ARG A 10 -7.24 8.65 -9.71
C ARG A 10 -6.21 8.00 -10.61
N ASP A 11 -4.94 8.07 -10.25
CA ASP A 11 -3.85 7.54 -11.07
C ASP A 11 -3.36 6.23 -10.50
N GLN A 12 -3.84 5.13 -11.08
CA GLN A 12 -3.50 3.80 -10.61
C GLN A 12 -2.01 3.52 -10.71
N VAL A 13 -1.38 3.89 -11.83
CA VAL A 13 0.02 3.55 -12.07
C VAL A 13 0.93 4.31 -11.11
N GLY A 14 0.77 5.63 -11.05
CA GLY A 14 1.62 6.46 -10.20
C GLY A 14 1.44 6.17 -8.73
N ILE A 15 0.19 5.99 -8.30
CA ILE A 15 -0.11 5.72 -6.89
C ILE A 15 0.46 4.37 -6.46
N THR A 16 0.26 3.32 -7.25
CA THR A 16 0.78 1.99 -6.91
C THR A 16 2.29 2.01 -6.79
N ALA A 17 2.98 2.63 -7.74
CA ALA A 17 4.44 2.70 -7.72
C ALA A 17 4.94 3.47 -6.50
N ALA A 18 4.34 4.62 -6.19
CA ALA A 18 4.74 5.44 -5.06
C ALA A 18 4.53 4.72 -3.73
N VAL A 19 3.40 4.10 -3.54
CA VAL A 19 3.07 3.40 -2.28
C VAL A 19 3.98 2.19 -2.10
N CYS A 20 4.18 1.37 -3.13
CA CYS A 20 5.02 0.20 -3.03
C CYS A 20 6.48 0.58 -2.76
N SER A 21 6.99 1.65 -3.39
CA SER A 21 8.33 2.15 -3.12
C SER A 21 8.48 2.60 -1.67
N LEU A 22 7.49 3.34 -1.15
CA LEU A 22 7.52 3.82 0.22
C LEU A 22 7.54 2.66 1.21
N LEU A 23 6.70 1.65 1.00
CA LEU A 23 6.66 0.48 1.88
C LEU A 23 7.99 -0.27 1.85
N ALA A 24 8.58 -0.42 0.66
CA ALA A 24 9.88 -1.09 0.52
C ALA A 24 10.98 -0.34 1.25
N GLN A 25 10.99 1.00 1.18
CA GLN A 25 11.97 1.82 1.88
C GLN A 25 11.90 1.65 3.39
N HIS A 26 10.71 1.42 3.93
CA HIS A 26 10.52 1.20 5.35
C HIS A 26 10.58 -0.27 5.76
N GLN A 27 10.93 -1.15 4.83
CA GLN A 27 11.02 -2.60 5.06
C GLN A 27 9.70 -3.19 5.56
N ILE A 28 8.61 -2.69 5.03
CA ILE A 28 7.28 -3.19 5.34
C ILE A 28 6.93 -4.28 4.33
N ASN A 29 6.58 -5.46 4.83
CA ASN A 29 6.24 -6.60 3.99
C ASN A 29 4.75 -6.58 3.64
N ILE A 30 4.44 -6.67 2.36
CA ILE A 30 3.05 -6.74 1.90
C ILE A 30 2.63 -8.21 1.89
N LEU A 31 1.60 -8.51 2.67
CA LEU A 31 1.08 -9.88 2.81
C LEU A 31 -0.04 -10.15 1.82
N ASP A 32 -0.85 -9.14 1.50
CA ASP A 32 -1.98 -9.28 0.60
C ASP A 32 -2.38 -7.92 0.05
N ILE A 33 -2.92 -7.90 -1.17
CA ILE A 33 -3.39 -6.69 -1.84
C ILE A 33 -4.74 -6.98 -2.49
N SER A 34 -5.68 -6.06 -2.30
CA SER A 34 -6.94 -6.05 -3.03
C SER A 34 -7.11 -4.70 -3.70
N GLN A 35 -7.42 -4.70 -4.99
CA GLN A 35 -7.56 -3.48 -5.79
C GLN A 35 -8.94 -3.45 -6.45
N THR A 36 -9.55 -2.29 -6.46
CA THR A 36 -10.84 -2.07 -7.09
C THR A 36 -10.82 -0.75 -7.86
N VAL A 37 -11.35 -0.75 -9.07
CA VAL A 37 -11.50 0.46 -9.85
C VAL A 37 -12.99 0.74 -10.01
N LEU A 38 -13.40 1.94 -9.59
CA LEU A 38 -14.77 2.41 -9.73
C LEU A 38 -14.73 3.68 -10.56
N GLN A 39 -15.13 3.58 -11.83
CA GLN A 39 -15.03 4.67 -12.81
C GLN A 39 -13.59 5.19 -12.88
N GLU A 40 -13.36 6.47 -12.53
CA GLU A 40 -12.03 7.08 -12.55
C GLU A 40 -11.27 6.88 -11.24
N PHE A 41 -11.92 6.32 -10.21
CA PHE A 41 -11.31 6.18 -8.90
C PHE A 41 -10.72 4.79 -8.71
N PHE A 42 -9.52 4.76 -8.17
CA PHE A 42 -8.79 3.56 -7.84
C PHE A 42 -8.69 3.44 -6.32
N THR A 43 -9.02 2.27 -5.80
CA THR A 43 -8.91 1.96 -4.38
C THR A 43 -8.02 0.73 -4.21
N MET A 44 -7.05 0.82 -3.31
CA MET A 44 -6.15 -0.28 -2.99
C MET A 44 -6.13 -0.48 -1.48
N VAL A 45 -6.35 -1.72 -1.05
CA VAL A 45 -6.28 -2.11 0.36
C VAL A 45 -5.20 -3.17 0.49
N MET A 46 -4.27 -2.96 1.40
CA MET A 46 -3.16 -3.88 1.62
C MET A 46 -3.11 -4.33 3.06
N LEU A 47 -2.86 -5.61 3.26
CA LEU A 47 -2.48 -6.14 4.56
C LEU A 47 -0.95 -6.20 4.60
N VAL A 48 -0.36 -5.55 5.59
CA VAL A 48 1.11 -5.45 5.69
C VAL A 48 1.58 -5.93 7.04
N ASP A 49 2.85 -6.35 7.10
CA ASP A 49 3.52 -6.74 8.31
C ASP A 49 4.62 -5.72 8.62
N LEU A 50 4.55 -5.12 9.80
CA LEU A 50 5.47 -4.09 10.24
C LEU A 50 6.63 -4.65 11.07
N THR A 51 6.72 -5.95 11.23
CA THR A 51 7.71 -6.58 12.13
C THR A 51 9.13 -6.18 11.77
N ALA A 52 9.45 -6.11 10.47
CA ALA A 52 10.79 -5.75 10.01
C ALA A 52 10.96 -4.26 9.72
N SER A 53 9.94 -3.44 10.00
CA SER A 53 10.00 -2.02 9.70
C SER A 53 11.07 -1.34 10.55
N THR A 54 11.88 -0.48 9.90
CA THR A 54 12.96 0.24 10.55
C THR A 54 12.54 1.62 11.05
N SER A 55 11.33 2.03 10.73
CA SER A 55 10.83 3.34 11.13
C SER A 55 9.36 3.25 11.51
N SER A 56 8.94 4.20 12.36
CA SER A 56 7.53 4.36 12.70
C SER A 56 6.79 5.06 11.56
N ILE A 57 5.61 4.59 11.28
CA ILE A 57 4.75 5.18 10.25
C ILE A 57 3.56 5.84 10.89
#